data_e40e97045eafd3a468f39c3a4a976baa
#
_entry.id   e40e97045eafd3a468f39c3a4a976baa
#
_cell.length_a   1.000
_cell.length_b   1.000
_cell.length_c   1.000
_cell.angle_alpha   90.00
_cell.angle_beta   90.00
_cell.angle_gamma   90.00
#
_symmetry.space_group_name_H-M   'P 1'
#
loop_
_entity.id
_entity.type
_entity.pdbx_description
1 polymer ?
#
loop_
_entity_poly.entity_id
_entity_poly.type
_entity_poly.pdbx_seq_one_letter_code
_entity_poly.pdbx_strand_id
1 'polypeptide(L)'
;IEELQNEKSLTFLYRAPKIQLKPLNNAAIINKYKTIFNISPEKAAQMAGLTKGYPFAFQVLGYLTWNNGGDYNGILGEYEQYLSEFVYDKIWSELSQKDRMVAKGIADVQSGKIKEIRDAIGMETNEFNPYRKRLIKKGIVSGEIRGYVYFTLPLFEEYVIENY
;
A
#
# COMPACT_ATOMS: atom_id res chain seq x y z
N ILE A 1 0.97 -9.97 -14.04
CA ILE A 1 0.59 -11.40 -13.86
C ILE A 1 -0.83 -11.64 -14.35
N GLU A 2 -1.82 -10.77 -14.06
CA GLU A 2 -3.19 -10.90 -14.57
C GLU A 2 -3.27 -10.79 -16.11
N GLU A 3 -2.47 -9.92 -16.74
CA GLU A 3 -2.38 -9.83 -18.20
C GLU A 3 -1.86 -11.13 -18.83
N LEU A 4 -0.82 -11.73 -18.26
CA LEU A 4 -0.30 -13.02 -18.68
C LEU A 4 -1.33 -14.15 -18.51
N GLN A 5 -2.23 -14.05 -17.53
CA GLN A 5 -3.30 -15.03 -17.31
C GLN A 5 -4.45 -14.89 -18.32
N ASN A 6 -4.65 -13.70 -18.87
CA ASN A 6 -5.72 -13.44 -19.86
C ASN A 6 -5.31 -13.81 -21.30
N GLU A 7 -4.03 -14.06 -21.56
CA GLU A 7 -3.60 -14.59 -22.86
C GLU A 7 -4.06 -16.04 -23.02
N LYS A 8 -4.91 -16.28 -24.01
CA LYS A 8 -5.44 -17.62 -24.34
C LYS A 8 -4.35 -18.66 -24.60
N SER A 9 -3.14 -18.24 -24.92
CA SER A 9 -1.96 -19.08 -25.18
C SER A 9 -1.32 -19.65 -23.91
N LEU A 10 -1.59 -19.09 -22.72
CA LEU A 10 -0.92 -19.44 -21.46
C LEU A 10 -1.86 -20.19 -20.49
N THR A 11 -2.63 -21.14 -21.01
CA THR A 11 -3.62 -21.93 -20.23
C THR A 11 -3.02 -22.65 -19.01
N PHE A 12 -1.72 -22.95 -19.01
CA PHE A 12 -1.04 -23.57 -17.88
C PHE A 12 -0.98 -22.66 -16.64
N LEU A 13 -0.95 -21.33 -16.82
CA LEU A 13 -0.96 -20.38 -15.70
C LEU A 13 -2.29 -20.37 -14.94
N TYR A 14 -3.39 -20.74 -15.59
CA TYR A 14 -4.67 -20.92 -14.91
C TYR A 14 -4.67 -22.07 -13.90
N ARG A 15 -3.86 -23.09 -14.16
CA ARG A 15 -3.76 -24.31 -13.35
C ARG A 15 -2.64 -24.22 -12.31
N ALA A 16 -1.76 -23.23 -12.44
CA ALA A 16 -0.69 -23.01 -11.47
C ALA A 16 -1.26 -22.59 -10.11
N PRO A 17 -0.81 -23.19 -9.00
CA PRO A 17 -1.23 -22.78 -7.68
C PRO A 17 -0.85 -21.31 -7.44
N LYS A 18 -1.81 -20.51 -6.99
CA LYS A 18 -1.59 -19.10 -6.67
C LYS A 18 -1.08 -18.99 -5.23
N ILE A 19 0.13 -18.51 -5.07
CA ILE A 19 0.70 -18.19 -3.77
C ILE A 19 0.48 -16.70 -3.52
N GLN A 20 -0.38 -16.39 -2.55
CA GLN A 20 -0.59 -15.01 -2.11
C GLN A 20 0.50 -14.66 -1.09
N LEU A 21 1.36 -13.73 -1.45
CA LEU A 21 2.35 -13.19 -0.51
C LEU A 21 1.64 -12.26 0.48
N LYS A 22 1.89 -12.50 1.76
CA LYS A 22 1.42 -11.62 2.84
C LYS A 22 2.46 -10.52 3.11
N PRO A 23 2.05 -9.42 3.75
CA PRO A 23 3.00 -8.44 4.27
C PRO A 23 4.06 -9.10 5.15
N LEU A 24 5.25 -8.52 5.18
CA LEU A 24 6.32 -8.98 6.07
C LEU A 24 5.88 -8.87 7.53
N ASN A 25 6.34 -9.81 8.34
CA ASN A 25 6.05 -9.80 9.78
C ASN A 25 6.71 -8.58 10.44
N ASN A 26 5.92 -7.76 11.13
CA ASN A 26 6.38 -6.52 11.75
C ASN A 26 7.49 -6.76 12.79
N ALA A 27 7.40 -7.81 13.61
CA ALA A 27 8.44 -8.14 14.58
C ALA A 27 9.76 -8.54 13.91
N ALA A 28 9.70 -9.21 12.76
CA ALA A 28 10.88 -9.52 11.97
C ALA A 28 11.56 -8.27 11.40
N ILE A 29 10.77 -7.29 10.90
CA ILE A 29 11.26 -6.00 10.43
C ILE A 29 11.94 -5.23 11.57
N ILE A 30 11.29 -5.12 12.72
CA ILE A 30 11.81 -4.46 13.92
C ILE A 30 13.16 -5.06 14.31
N ASN A 31 13.24 -6.39 14.44
CA ASN A 31 14.48 -7.07 14.80
C ASN A 31 15.59 -6.82 13.77
N LYS A 32 15.24 -6.79 12.47
CA LYS A 32 16.20 -6.56 11.41
C LYS A 32 16.77 -5.14 11.47
N TYR A 33 15.93 -4.11 11.56
CA TYR A 33 16.36 -2.72 11.68
C TYR A 33 17.16 -2.47 12.95
N LYS A 34 16.69 -3.00 14.09
CA LYS A 34 17.41 -2.93 15.37
C LYS A 34 18.84 -3.46 15.24
N THR A 35 18.99 -4.63 14.62
CA THR A 35 20.30 -5.30 14.48
C THR A 35 21.21 -4.56 13.49
N ILE A 36 20.68 -4.18 12.32
CA ILE A 36 21.49 -3.54 11.26
C ILE A 36 21.98 -2.16 11.68
N PHE A 37 21.10 -1.35 12.26
CA PHE A 37 21.39 0.04 12.58
C PHE A 37 21.85 0.26 14.02
N ASN A 38 21.87 -0.80 14.86
CA ASN A 38 22.20 -0.72 16.28
C ASN A 38 21.39 0.37 17.02
N ILE A 39 20.08 0.43 16.73
CA ILE A 39 19.14 1.41 17.29
C ILE A 39 18.26 0.79 18.37
N SER A 40 17.59 1.66 19.14
CA SER A 40 16.64 1.21 20.17
C SER A 40 15.43 0.48 19.56
N PRO A 41 14.76 -0.41 20.31
CA PRO A 41 13.56 -1.09 19.87
C PRO A 41 12.46 -0.12 19.43
N GLU A 42 12.33 1.04 20.10
CA GLU A 42 11.34 2.07 19.81
C GLU A 42 11.58 2.70 18.43
N LYS A 43 12.84 3.09 18.13
CA LYS A 43 13.23 3.60 16.81
C LYS A 43 13.01 2.56 15.71
N ALA A 44 13.40 1.31 15.98
CA ALA A 44 13.17 0.22 15.03
C ALA A 44 11.67 -0.03 14.77
N ALA A 45 10.81 0.11 15.80
CA ALA A 45 9.37 0.00 15.67
C ALA A 45 8.78 1.16 14.84
N GLN A 46 9.27 2.38 15.03
CA GLN A 46 8.89 3.54 14.22
C GLN A 46 9.22 3.31 12.73
N MET A 47 10.46 2.91 12.43
CA MET A 47 10.87 2.57 11.06
C MET A 47 10.02 1.44 10.46
N ALA A 48 9.75 0.38 11.23
CA ALA A 48 8.91 -0.73 10.77
C ALA A 48 7.48 -0.27 10.45
N GLY A 49 6.91 0.62 11.27
CA GLY A 49 5.59 1.22 11.04
C GLY A 49 5.50 1.96 9.71
N LEU A 50 6.56 2.68 9.31
CA LEU A 50 6.63 3.39 8.04
C LEU A 50 6.56 2.46 6.81
N THR A 51 6.80 1.16 6.97
CA THR A 51 6.78 0.20 5.86
C THR A 51 5.44 -0.49 5.67
N LYS A 52 4.55 -0.48 6.68
CA LYS A 52 3.31 -1.29 6.72
C LYS A 52 3.54 -2.77 6.34
N GLY A 53 4.76 -3.28 6.50
CA GLY A 53 5.14 -4.62 6.07
C GLY A 53 5.29 -4.80 4.55
N TYR A 54 5.23 -3.73 3.77
CA TYR A 54 5.40 -3.79 2.32
C TYR A 54 6.88 -4.05 1.98
N PRO A 55 7.21 -5.16 1.26
CA PRO A 55 8.61 -5.58 1.08
C PRO A 55 9.50 -4.55 0.39
N PHE A 56 9.00 -3.87 -0.64
CA PHE A 56 9.75 -2.83 -1.33
C PHE A 56 10.03 -1.64 -0.40
N ALA A 57 9.04 -1.19 0.35
CA ALA A 57 9.18 -0.11 1.33
C ALA A 57 10.21 -0.46 2.42
N PHE A 58 10.20 -1.71 2.92
CA PHE A 58 11.20 -2.20 3.87
C PHE A 58 12.62 -2.09 3.29
N GLN A 59 12.81 -2.51 2.05
CA GLN A 59 14.13 -2.47 1.41
C GLN A 59 14.60 -1.04 1.14
N VAL A 60 13.72 -0.19 0.59
CA VAL A 60 14.07 1.20 0.26
C VAL A 60 14.39 1.99 1.52
N LEU A 61 13.52 1.93 2.54
CA LEU A 61 13.77 2.62 3.80
C LEU A 61 15.09 2.16 4.43
N GLY A 62 15.36 0.86 4.44
CA GLY A 62 16.62 0.31 4.95
C GLY A 62 17.84 0.77 4.15
N TYR A 63 17.77 0.76 2.83
CA TYR A 63 18.85 1.20 1.95
C TYR A 63 19.19 2.69 2.13
N LEU A 64 18.17 3.55 2.11
CA LEU A 64 18.35 4.99 2.29
C LEU A 64 18.89 5.33 3.68
N THR A 65 18.36 4.67 4.72
CA THR A 65 18.87 4.85 6.10
C THR A 65 20.32 4.43 6.21
N TRP A 66 20.71 3.32 5.58
CA TRP A 66 22.11 2.85 5.57
C TRP A 66 23.04 3.89 4.93
N ASN A 67 22.65 4.41 3.77
CA ASN A 67 23.43 5.42 3.05
C ASN A 67 23.52 6.76 3.79
N ASN A 68 22.55 7.06 4.66
CA ASN A 68 22.51 8.27 5.48
C ASN A 68 23.09 8.05 6.89
N GLY A 69 24.01 7.13 7.06
CA GLY A 69 24.70 6.90 8.34
C GLY A 69 23.81 6.43 9.49
N GLY A 70 22.65 5.83 9.18
CA GLY A 70 21.70 5.29 10.15
C GLY A 70 20.60 6.26 10.60
N ASP A 71 20.56 7.49 10.09
CA ASP A 71 19.48 8.44 10.35
C ASP A 71 18.37 8.30 9.29
N TYR A 72 17.23 7.76 9.71
CA TYR A 72 16.08 7.59 8.83
C TYR A 72 15.20 8.87 8.72
N ASN A 73 15.32 9.81 9.66
CA ASN A 73 14.48 11.02 9.62
C ASN A 73 14.89 11.95 8.46
N GLY A 74 16.18 12.02 8.17
CA GLY A 74 16.70 12.86 7.11
C GLY A 74 16.36 12.40 5.69
N ILE A 75 15.82 11.17 5.52
CA ILE A 75 15.59 10.57 4.20
C ILE A 75 14.09 10.34 3.90
N LEU A 76 13.18 10.79 4.73
CA LEU A 76 11.75 10.48 4.54
C LEU A 76 11.20 11.05 3.23
N GLY A 77 11.61 12.23 2.78
CA GLY A 77 11.21 12.78 1.49
C GLY A 77 11.73 11.96 0.31
N GLU A 78 12.98 11.49 0.37
CA GLU A 78 13.54 10.60 -0.65
C GLU A 78 12.83 9.23 -0.66
N TYR A 79 12.52 8.70 0.52
CA TYR A 79 11.76 7.46 0.68
C TYR A 79 10.37 7.56 0.03
N GLU A 80 9.65 8.65 0.25
CA GLU A 80 8.36 8.92 -0.36
C GLU A 80 8.46 9.02 -1.89
N GLN A 81 9.48 9.74 -2.40
CA GLN A 81 9.74 9.84 -3.82
C GLN A 81 9.98 8.46 -4.46
N TYR A 82 10.79 7.59 -3.82
CA TYR A 82 11.01 6.22 -4.32
C TYR A 82 9.71 5.42 -4.40
N LEU A 83 8.84 5.51 -3.40
CA LEU A 83 7.56 4.80 -3.42
C LEU A 83 6.66 5.33 -4.54
N SER A 84 6.61 6.65 -4.73
CA SER A 84 5.82 7.30 -5.77
C SER A 84 6.28 6.87 -7.16
N GLU A 85 7.55 7.09 -7.49
CA GLU A 85 8.09 6.84 -8.84
C GLU A 85 8.12 5.36 -9.23
N PHE A 86 8.52 4.49 -8.31
CA PHE A 86 8.73 3.07 -8.65
C PHE A 86 7.50 2.19 -8.44
N VAL A 87 6.48 2.67 -7.72
CA VAL A 87 5.31 1.85 -7.39
C VAL A 87 4.00 2.58 -7.67
N TYR A 88 3.80 3.79 -7.12
CA TYR A 88 2.47 4.39 -7.05
C TYR A 88 2.03 4.97 -8.38
N ASP A 89 2.92 5.57 -9.16
CA ASP A 89 2.62 6.08 -10.49
C ASP A 89 2.07 4.98 -11.40
N LYS A 90 2.65 3.79 -11.33
CA LYS A 90 2.17 2.64 -12.08
C LYS A 90 0.80 2.19 -11.58
N ILE A 91 0.64 2.01 -10.26
CA ILE A 91 -0.66 1.63 -9.67
C ILE A 91 -1.74 2.64 -10.09
N TRP A 92 -1.43 3.93 -9.95
CA TRP A 92 -2.36 5.01 -10.25
C TRP A 92 -2.76 5.06 -11.72
N SER A 93 -1.81 4.87 -12.63
CA SER A 93 -2.09 4.83 -14.08
C SER A 93 -3.02 3.70 -14.50
N GLU A 94 -3.01 2.57 -13.78
CA GLU A 94 -3.86 1.40 -14.02
C GLU A 94 -5.27 1.53 -13.42
N LEU A 95 -5.53 2.55 -12.59
CA LEU A 95 -6.83 2.79 -11.99
C LEU A 95 -7.76 3.55 -12.94
N SER A 96 -8.99 3.10 -13.07
CA SER A 96 -10.04 3.85 -13.75
C SER A 96 -10.37 5.14 -12.98
N GLN A 97 -10.99 6.10 -13.65
CA GLN A 97 -11.43 7.34 -13.02
C GLN A 97 -12.32 7.10 -11.78
N LYS A 98 -13.21 6.12 -11.84
CA LYS A 98 -14.07 5.77 -10.68
C LYS A 98 -13.28 5.05 -9.57
N ASP A 99 -12.27 4.23 -9.90
CA ASP A 99 -11.39 3.66 -8.87
C ASP A 99 -10.61 4.76 -8.15
N ARG A 100 -10.09 5.75 -8.89
CA ARG A 100 -9.39 6.92 -8.32
C ARG A 100 -10.31 7.77 -7.45
N MET A 101 -11.55 8.00 -7.89
CA MET A 101 -12.56 8.71 -7.11
C MET A 101 -12.85 8.00 -5.77
N VAL A 102 -12.96 6.66 -5.78
CA VAL A 102 -13.15 5.88 -4.55
C VAL A 102 -11.89 5.92 -3.68
N ALA A 103 -10.69 5.81 -4.28
CA ALA A 103 -9.44 5.94 -3.54
C ALA A 103 -9.31 7.32 -2.88
N LYS A 104 -9.66 8.41 -3.60
CA LYS A 104 -9.68 9.77 -3.05
C LYS A 104 -10.66 9.89 -1.88
N GLY A 105 -11.87 9.36 -2.02
CA GLY A 105 -12.83 9.36 -0.91
C GLY A 105 -12.33 8.59 0.33
N ILE A 106 -11.56 7.51 0.13
CA ILE A 106 -10.93 6.79 1.24
C ILE A 106 -9.83 7.64 1.89
N ALA A 107 -9.05 8.39 1.10
CA ALA A 107 -8.00 9.26 1.60
C ALA A 107 -8.58 10.46 2.37
N ASP A 108 -9.66 11.08 1.88
CA ASP A 108 -10.26 12.25 2.51
C ASP A 108 -10.98 11.92 3.83
N VAL A 109 -11.51 10.69 3.94
CA VAL A 109 -12.29 10.27 5.12
C VAL A 109 -11.43 9.41 6.05
N GLN A 110 -10.65 10.06 6.89
CA GLN A 110 -9.68 9.43 7.80
C GLN A 110 -10.27 8.36 8.75
N SER A 111 -11.60 8.37 8.98
CA SER A 111 -12.25 7.36 9.82
C SER A 111 -12.19 5.95 9.23
N GLY A 112 -12.02 5.84 7.92
CA GLY A 112 -12.09 4.58 7.17
C GLY A 112 -13.47 3.95 7.11
N LYS A 113 -14.54 4.61 7.66
CA LYS A 113 -15.90 4.06 7.66
C LYS A 113 -16.51 4.14 6.26
N ILE A 114 -16.88 3.00 5.70
CA ILE A 114 -17.46 2.86 4.35
C ILE A 114 -18.67 3.77 4.14
N LYS A 115 -19.54 3.93 5.16
CA LYS A 115 -20.71 4.79 5.05
C LYS A 115 -20.30 6.25 4.83
N GLU A 116 -19.38 6.76 5.66
CA GLU A 116 -18.92 8.15 5.59
C GLU A 116 -18.19 8.43 4.26
N ILE A 117 -17.39 7.45 3.79
CA ILE A 117 -16.72 7.55 2.48
C ILE A 117 -17.73 7.64 1.34
N ARG A 118 -18.74 6.77 1.32
CA ARG A 118 -19.77 6.77 0.29
C ARG A 118 -20.57 8.09 0.29
N ASP A 119 -20.94 8.55 1.48
CA ASP A 119 -21.68 9.80 1.64
C ASP A 119 -20.86 10.99 1.11
N ALA A 120 -19.54 11.01 1.38
CA ALA A 120 -18.63 12.05 0.92
C ALA A 120 -18.47 12.09 -0.61
N ILE A 121 -18.46 10.93 -1.28
CA ILE A 121 -18.30 10.87 -2.75
C ILE A 121 -19.63 10.72 -3.51
N GLY A 122 -20.76 10.74 -2.80
CA GLY A 122 -22.09 10.64 -3.40
C GLY A 122 -22.41 9.31 -4.08
N MET A 123 -21.86 8.19 -3.58
CA MET A 123 -22.08 6.86 -4.16
C MET A 123 -22.99 5.99 -3.30
N GLU A 124 -23.96 5.35 -3.94
CA GLU A 124 -24.76 4.30 -3.32
C GLU A 124 -23.96 3.00 -3.10
N THR A 125 -24.47 2.13 -2.21
CA THR A 125 -23.77 0.88 -1.83
C THR A 125 -23.47 -0.02 -3.02
N ASN A 126 -24.43 -0.18 -3.93
CA ASN A 126 -24.30 -1.01 -5.13
C ASN A 126 -23.30 -0.45 -6.13
N GLU A 127 -23.14 0.87 -6.20
CA GLU A 127 -22.14 1.51 -7.05
C GLU A 127 -20.73 1.44 -6.44
N PHE A 128 -20.57 1.70 -5.15
CA PHE A 128 -19.28 1.72 -4.44
C PHE A 128 -18.62 0.33 -4.36
N ASN A 129 -19.40 -0.71 -4.06
CA ASN A 129 -18.87 -2.05 -3.76
C ASN A 129 -18.01 -2.68 -4.87
N PRO A 130 -18.32 -2.57 -6.18
CA PRO A 130 -17.45 -3.09 -7.23
C PRO A 130 -16.03 -2.47 -7.22
N TYR A 131 -15.93 -1.17 -7.03
CA TYR A 131 -14.63 -0.46 -6.98
C TYR A 131 -13.86 -0.82 -5.73
N ARG A 132 -14.51 -0.83 -4.56
CA ARG A 132 -13.91 -1.29 -3.31
C ARG A 132 -13.34 -2.71 -3.44
N LYS A 133 -14.10 -3.65 -4.00
CA LYS A 133 -13.65 -5.02 -4.23
C LYS A 133 -12.44 -5.08 -5.17
N ARG A 134 -12.40 -4.22 -6.19
CA ARG A 134 -11.27 -4.15 -7.12
C ARG A 134 -10.02 -3.60 -6.44
N LEU A 135 -10.12 -2.55 -5.64
CA LEU A 135 -9.00 -2.02 -4.87
C LEU A 135 -8.47 -3.03 -3.85
N ILE A 136 -9.37 -3.82 -3.21
CA ILE A 136 -8.97 -4.92 -2.32
C ILE A 136 -8.23 -6.01 -3.13
N LYS A 137 -8.75 -6.42 -4.28
CA LYS A 137 -8.13 -7.44 -5.14
C LYS A 137 -6.75 -7.01 -5.64
N LYS A 138 -6.56 -5.72 -5.91
CA LYS A 138 -5.27 -5.13 -6.28
C LYS A 138 -4.32 -4.98 -5.07
N GLY A 139 -4.76 -5.25 -3.84
CA GLY A 139 -3.96 -5.11 -2.63
C GLY A 139 -3.70 -3.65 -2.21
N ILE A 140 -4.48 -2.70 -2.72
CA ILE A 140 -4.32 -1.27 -2.43
C ILE A 140 -4.97 -0.93 -1.09
N VAL A 141 -6.11 -1.55 -0.81
CA VAL A 141 -6.84 -1.35 0.44
C VAL A 141 -7.17 -2.69 1.11
N SER A 142 -7.32 -2.67 2.43
CA SER A 142 -7.84 -3.79 3.23
C SER A 142 -9.32 -3.60 3.53
N GLY A 143 -10.06 -4.69 3.53
CA GLY A 143 -11.46 -4.77 3.93
C GLY A 143 -11.71 -5.80 5.03
N GLU A 144 -10.69 -6.14 5.81
CA GLU A 144 -10.74 -7.16 6.85
C GLU A 144 -11.68 -6.78 8.00
N ILE A 145 -11.78 -5.47 8.31
CA ILE A 145 -12.69 -4.99 9.34
C ILE A 145 -14.04 -4.66 8.70
N ARG A 146 -15.09 -5.32 9.19
CA ARG A 146 -16.46 -5.10 8.68
C ARG A 146 -16.86 -3.63 8.84
N GLY A 147 -17.31 -3.00 7.76
CA GLY A 147 -17.74 -1.60 7.74
C GLY A 147 -16.61 -0.58 7.55
N TYR A 148 -15.37 -1.04 7.43
CA TYR A 148 -14.19 -0.18 7.27
C TYR A 148 -13.36 -0.55 6.05
N VAL A 149 -12.54 0.40 5.59
CA VAL A 149 -11.54 0.23 4.55
C VAL A 149 -10.36 1.15 4.83
N TYR A 150 -9.14 0.63 4.65
CA TYR A 150 -7.88 1.36 4.89
C TYR A 150 -6.85 1.03 3.82
N PHE A 151 -5.98 1.97 3.50
CA PHE A 151 -4.84 1.70 2.62
C PHE A 151 -3.84 0.74 3.27
N THR A 152 -3.40 -0.23 2.49
CA THR A 152 -2.39 -1.22 2.89
C THR A 152 -0.97 -0.76 2.57
N LEU A 153 -0.83 0.12 1.58
CA LEU A 153 0.46 0.64 1.13
C LEU A 153 0.88 1.83 2.01
N PRO A 154 2.17 1.93 2.38
CA PRO A 154 2.67 3.07 3.15
C PRO A 154 2.62 4.36 2.33
N LEU A 155 2.27 5.49 2.93
CA LEU A 155 2.22 6.82 2.29
C LEU A 155 1.37 6.90 1.00
N PHE A 156 0.53 5.90 0.72
CA PHE A 156 -0.32 5.91 -0.48
C PHE A 156 -1.53 6.84 -0.33
N GLU A 157 -1.94 7.09 0.90
CA GLU A 157 -2.98 8.08 1.21
C GLU A 157 -2.54 9.48 0.81
N GLU A 158 -1.34 9.86 1.20
CA GLU A 158 -0.69 11.13 0.88
C GLU A 158 -0.53 11.25 -0.65
N TYR A 159 -0.01 10.21 -1.29
CA TYR A 159 0.12 10.16 -2.75
C TYR A 159 -1.22 10.38 -3.46
N VAL A 160 -2.31 9.76 -2.99
CA VAL A 160 -3.65 9.94 -3.58
C VAL A 160 -4.15 11.37 -3.42
N ILE A 161 -3.90 12.01 -2.28
CA ILE A 161 -4.31 13.39 -2.01
C ILE A 161 -3.62 14.36 -2.98
N GLU A 162 -2.34 14.13 -3.27
CA GLU A 162 -1.52 15.00 -4.12
C GLU A 162 -1.79 14.80 -5.62
N ASN A 163 -2.22 13.61 -6.05
CA ASN A 163 -2.31 13.24 -7.47
C ASN A 163 -3.75 13.10 -8.00
N TYR A 164 -4.78 13.38 -7.20
CA TYR A 164 -6.17 13.41 -7.64
C TYR A 164 -6.58 14.83 -8.02
#